data_317f58fe6d41525b4896cb476841907f
#
_entry.id   317f58fe6d41525b4896cb476841907f
#
_cell.length_a   1.000
_cell.length_b   1.000
_cell.length_c   1.000
_cell.angle_alpha   90.00
_cell.angle_beta   90.00
_cell.angle_gamma   90.00
#
_symmetry.space_group_name_H-M   'P 1'
#
loop_
_entity.id
_entity.type
_entity.pdbx_description
1 polymer ?
#
loop_
_entity_poly.entity_id
_entity_poly.type
_entity_poly.pdbx_seq_one_letter_code
_entity_poly.pdbx_strand_id
1 'polypeptide(L)'
;EKLRESISKLRLNDASFSFETESSAALGFGFRCGFLGLLHLEIIQERLSREFDLDLITTAPSVVYKLKLGRSKTDDAREMELHNPADMPDVNRIDEIQEPWIEATIYWMFEYLGSILKLCQDRRGVQKQLTYVGGRAQLVYELPLNEVVFDFYDRLKSISRGYASFDYHQIGHREGDLVKMSILVNGDPV
;
A
#
# COMPACT_ATOMS: atom_id res chain seq x y z
N GLU A 1 25.02 8.78 3.55
CA GLU A 1 25.95 8.06 2.64
C GLU A 1 25.97 6.56 2.95
N LYS A 2 26.22 6.15 4.21
CA LYS A 2 26.24 4.74 4.64
C LYS A 2 24.98 3.97 4.22
N LEU A 3 23.77 4.56 4.39
CA LEU A 3 22.51 3.95 4.00
C LEU A 3 22.44 3.71 2.48
N ARG A 4 22.86 4.69 1.67
CA ARG A 4 22.86 4.57 0.20
C ARG A 4 23.76 3.42 -0.28
N GLU A 5 24.95 3.32 0.28
CA GLU A 5 25.89 2.23 -0.05
C GLU A 5 25.33 0.87 0.34
N SER A 6 24.73 0.77 1.52
CA SER A 6 24.13 -0.47 2.02
C SER A 6 22.97 -0.94 1.17
N ILE A 7 22.06 -0.03 0.82
CA ILE A 7 20.93 -0.28 -0.09
C ILE A 7 21.44 -0.72 -1.47
N SER A 8 22.47 -0.05 -2.00
CA SER A 8 23.05 -0.41 -3.30
C SER A 8 23.67 -1.80 -3.28
N LYS A 9 24.33 -2.20 -2.18
CA LYS A 9 24.88 -3.55 -2.00
C LYS A 9 23.78 -4.61 -1.89
N LEU A 10 22.69 -4.32 -1.17
CA LEU A 10 21.56 -5.25 -1.10
C LEU A 10 20.91 -5.47 -2.46
N ARG A 11 20.74 -4.41 -3.25
CA ARG A 11 20.16 -4.49 -4.60
C ARG A 11 20.94 -5.41 -5.54
N LEU A 12 22.25 -5.55 -5.37
CA LEU A 12 23.05 -6.49 -6.17
C LEU A 12 22.62 -7.96 -5.97
N ASN A 13 22.10 -8.27 -4.77
CA ASN A 13 21.65 -9.62 -4.42
C ASN A 13 20.12 -9.80 -4.54
N ASP A 14 19.39 -8.69 -4.68
CA ASP A 14 17.93 -8.69 -4.75
C ASP A 14 17.45 -7.73 -5.85
N ALA A 15 17.19 -8.30 -7.03
CA ALA A 15 16.75 -7.53 -8.20
C ALA A 15 15.31 -7.01 -8.08
N SER A 16 14.51 -7.57 -7.15
CA SER A 16 13.12 -7.14 -6.90
C SER A 16 13.03 -5.90 -6.01
N PHE A 17 14.13 -5.54 -5.37
CA PHE A 17 14.22 -4.35 -4.54
C PHE A 17 14.57 -3.12 -5.40
N SER A 18 13.69 -2.14 -5.43
CA SER A 18 13.92 -0.85 -6.08
C SER A 18 14.02 0.27 -5.05
N PHE A 19 14.79 1.31 -5.36
CA PHE A 19 14.87 2.49 -4.50
C PHE A 19 15.17 3.75 -5.29
N GLU A 20 14.67 4.87 -4.78
CA GLU A 20 14.89 6.22 -5.28
C GLU A 20 15.22 7.15 -4.12
N THR A 21 16.00 8.20 -4.38
CA THR A 21 16.25 9.22 -3.37
C THR A 21 15.01 10.06 -3.15
N GLU A 22 14.66 10.31 -1.90
CA GLU A 22 13.54 11.15 -1.52
C GLU A 22 13.97 12.11 -0.40
N SER A 23 13.33 13.27 -0.35
CA SER A 23 13.51 14.23 0.72
C SER A 23 12.18 14.55 1.37
N SER A 24 12.12 14.40 2.68
CA SER A 24 10.96 14.76 3.49
C SER A 24 11.24 16.01 4.31
N ALA A 25 10.27 16.89 4.45
CA ALA A 25 10.39 18.06 5.31
C ALA A 25 10.61 17.68 6.79
N ALA A 26 10.00 16.58 7.23
CA ALA A 26 10.07 16.12 8.61
C ALA A 26 11.31 15.25 8.91
N LEU A 27 11.71 14.38 7.97
CA LEU A 27 12.76 13.37 8.17
C LEU A 27 14.08 13.70 7.43
N GLY A 28 14.10 14.71 6.59
CA GLY A 28 15.26 15.04 5.76
C GLY A 28 15.45 14.07 4.59
N PHE A 29 16.70 13.78 4.25
CA PHE A 29 17.05 12.91 3.14
C PHE A 29 16.85 11.43 3.49
N GLY A 30 16.19 10.72 2.58
CA GLY A 30 15.92 9.30 2.71
C GLY A 30 15.80 8.61 1.35
N PHE A 31 15.18 7.45 1.37
CA PHE A 31 14.92 6.64 0.19
C PHE A 31 13.49 6.14 0.20
N ARG A 32 12.82 6.29 -0.93
CA ARG A 32 11.59 5.56 -1.22
C ARG A 32 11.99 4.22 -1.83
N CYS A 33 11.49 3.16 -1.23
CA CYS A 33 11.83 1.81 -1.62
C CYS A 33 10.59 1.05 -2.08
N GLY A 34 10.73 0.26 -3.14
CA GLY A 34 9.70 -0.64 -3.63
C GLY A 34 10.00 -2.08 -3.22
N PHE A 35 8.96 -2.76 -2.72
CA PHE A 35 9.04 -4.12 -2.20
C PHE A 35 7.96 -5.01 -2.84
N LEU A 36 8.18 -6.32 -2.87
CA LEU A 36 7.19 -7.30 -3.34
C LEU A 36 6.01 -7.47 -2.38
N GLY A 37 6.18 -7.10 -1.11
CA GLY A 37 5.18 -7.17 -0.05
C GLY A 37 5.79 -6.92 1.32
N LEU A 38 4.98 -7.00 2.38
CA LEU A 38 5.42 -6.69 3.75
C LEU A 38 6.56 -7.58 4.24
N LEU A 39 6.50 -8.88 3.98
CA LEU A 39 7.57 -9.80 4.37
C LEU A 39 8.90 -9.42 3.71
N HIS A 40 8.88 -9.02 2.45
CA HIS A 40 10.08 -8.55 1.76
C HIS A 40 10.62 -7.25 2.39
N LEU A 41 9.75 -6.32 2.73
CA LEU A 41 10.09 -5.10 3.46
C LEU A 41 10.80 -5.43 4.79
N GLU A 42 10.22 -6.31 5.61
CA GLU A 42 10.78 -6.71 6.91
C GLU A 42 12.15 -7.37 6.76
N ILE A 43 12.31 -8.25 5.78
CA ILE A 43 13.61 -8.91 5.50
C ILE A 43 14.66 -7.87 5.14
N ILE A 44 14.36 -6.93 4.25
CA ILE A 44 15.30 -5.88 3.84
C ILE A 44 15.65 -4.96 5.00
N GLN A 45 14.68 -4.56 5.83
CA GLN A 45 14.91 -3.77 7.04
C GLN A 45 15.83 -4.49 8.02
N GLU A 46 15.55 -5.76 8.29
CA GLU A 46 16.34 -6.56 9.21
C GLU A 46 17.78 -6.75 8.70
N ARG A 47 17.96 -6.97 7.40
CA ARG A 47 19.27 -7.06 6.78
C ARG A 47 20.04 -5.73 6.87
N LEU A 48 19.41 -4.61 6.60
CA LEU A 48 20.02 -3.29 6.72
C LEU A 48 20.46 -3.00 8.17
N SER A 49 19.66 -3.39 9.14
CA SER A 49 19.99 -3.23 10.56
C SER A 49 21.13 -4.16 10.99
N ARG A 50 21.03 -5.46 10.67
CA ARG A 50 21.98 -6.48 11.20
C ARG A 50 23.29 -6.57 10.41
N GLU A 51 23.22 -6.51 9.05
CA GLU A 51 24.42 -6.69 8.23
C GLU A 51 25.22 -5.39 8.10
N PHE A 52 24.54 -4.23 8.15
CA PHE A 52 25.16 -2.92 7.93
C PHE A 52 25.18 -2.02 9.17
N ASP A 53 24.63 -2.50 10.29
CA ASP A 53 24.56 -1.74 11.54
C ASP A 53 23.94 -0.35 11.32
N LEU A 54 22.72 -0.33 10.77
CA LEU A 54 21.94 0.85 10.51
C LEU A 54 20.74 0.93 11.46
N ASP A 55 20.59 2.08 12.10
CA ASP A 55 19.36 2.45 12.79
C ASP A 55 18.44 3.18 11.80
N LEU A 56 17.29 2.59 11.49
CA LEU A 56 16.41 3.03 10.43
C LEU A 56 15.11 3.61 10.99
N ILE A 57 14.73 4.76 10.48
CA ILE A 57 13.37 5.29 10.61
C ILE A 57 12.63 4.90 9.33
N THR A 58 11.58 4.11 9.48
CA THR A 58 10.73 3.68 8.36
C THR A 58 9.33 4.24 8.50
N THR A 59 8.77 4.67 7.37
CA THR A 59 7.40 5.15 7.30
C THR A 59 6.45 4.02 6.89
N ALA A 60 5.16 4.20 7.14
CA ALA A 60 4.14 3.26 6.71
C ALA A 60 4.18 3.09 5.17
N PRO A 61 3.94 1.86 4.66
CA PRO A 61 3.86 1.64 3.22
C PRO A 61 2.70 2.42 2.62
N SER A 62 2.89 2.93 1.40
CA SER A 62 1.89 3.65 0.63
C SER A 62 1.73 3.05 -0.75
N VAL A 63 0.65 3.44 -1.42
CA VAL A 63 0.36 3.04 -2.79
C VAL A 63 0.56 4.23 -3.73
N VAL A 64 0.70 3.95 -5.03
CA VAL A 64 0.79 4.98 -6.06
C VAL A 64 -0.62 5.33 -6.53
N TYR A 65 -1.00 6.59 -6.39
CA TYR A 65 -2.26 7.11 -6.90
C TYR A 65 -2.08 7.68 -8.31
N LYS A 66 -3.16 7.73 -9.08
CA LYS A 66 -3.20 8.43 -10.37
C LYS A 66 -4.16 9.60 -10.26
N LEU A 67 -3.68 10.76 -10.67
CA LEU A 67 -4.46 11.99 -10.70
C LEU A 67 -4.77 12.34 -12.14
N LYS A 68 -6.03 12.67 -12.43
CA LYS A 68 -6.42 13.37 -13.66
C LYS A 68 -6.53 14.85 -13.34
N LEU A 69 -5.72 15.65 -14.01
CA LEU A 69 -5.70 17.10 -13.83
C LEU A 69 -6.63 17.75 -14.83
N GLY A 70 -7.40 18.72 -14.35
CA GLY A 70 -8.36 19.48 -15.17
C GLY A 70 -7.68 20.25 -16.30
N ARG A 71 -8.43 20.47 -17.37
CA ARG A 71 -7.98 21.19 -18.56
C ARG A 71 -7.55 22.63 -18.20
N SER A 72 -6.30 22.90 -18.30
CA SER A 72 -5.82 24.29 -18.46
C SER A 72 -6.12 24.74 -19.89
N LYS A 73 -6.35 26.02 -20.11
CA LYS A 73 -6.66 26.60 -21.45
C LYS A 73 -5.63 26.29 -22.55
N THR A 74 -4.53 25.65 -22.19
CA THR A 74 -3.38 25.36 -23.07
C THR A 74 -2.96 23.89 -23.08
N ASP A 75 -3.61 22.97 -22.34
CA ASP A 75 -3.11 21.60 -22.22
C ASP A 75 -4.24 20.58 -22.19
N ASP A 76 -4.02 19.43 -22.83
CA ASP A 76 -4.89 18.25 -22.72
C ASP A 76 -4.87 17.70 -21.27
N ALA A 77 -5.92 16.97 -20.90
CA ALA A 77 -6.01 16.34 -19.59
C ALA A 77 -4.73 15.51 -19.31
N ARG A 78 -3.97 15.92 -18.31
CA ARG A 78 -2.73 15.20 -17.94
C ARG A 78 -3.01 14.19 -16.84
N GLU A 79 -2.56 12.98 -17.06
CA GLU A 79 -2.45 11.99 -15.99
C GLU A 79 -1.12 12.17 -15.27
N MET A 80 -1.15 12.15 -13.95
CA MET A 80 0.01 12.27 -13.08
C MET A 80 -0.01 11.13 -12.05
N GLU A 81 1.12 10.47 -11.86
CA GLU A 81 1.29 9.53 -10.75
C GLU A 81 1.70 10.30 -9.49
N LEU A 82 1.00 10.04 -8.40
CA LEU A 82 1.26 10.61 -7.09
C LEU A 82 1.83 9.51 -6.17
N HIS A 83 3.08 9.64 -5.86
CA HIS A 83 3.79 8.71 -4.97
C HIS A 83 3.83 9.21 -3.52
N ASN A 84 3.88 10.53 -3.33
CA ASN A 84 3.91 11.14 -2.02
C ASN A 84 2.75 12.14 -1.89
N PRO A 85 1.88 12.03 -0.88
CA PRO A 85 0.80 12.99 -0.66
C PRO A 85 1.25 14.45 -0.49
N ALA A 86 2.52 14.67 -0.08
CA ALA A 86 3.08 16.02 0.01
C ALA A 86 3.16 16.72 -1.36
N ASP A 87 3.39 15.94 -2.44
CA ASP A 87 3.53 16.45 -3.80
C ASP A 87 2.18 16.66 -4.51
N MET A 88 1.06 16.43 -3.78
CA MET A 88 -0.28 16.59 -4.34
C MET A 88 -0.50 18.04 -4.78
N PRO A 89 -0.88 18.28 -6.05
CA PRO A 89 -1.19 19.60 -6.55
C PRO A 89 -2.43 20.19 -5.89
N ASP A 90 -2.71 21.48 -6.16
CA ASP A 90 -3.92 22.14 -5.66
C ASP A 90 -5.17 21.33 -6.03
N VAL A 91 -6.01 21.06 -5.03
CA VAL A 91 -7.24 20.26 -5.17
C VAL A 91 -8.15 20.79 -6.27
N ASN A 92 -8.19 22.13 -6.48
CA ASN A 92 -8.99 22.75 -7.54
C ASN A 92 -8.55 22.39 -8.97
N ARG A 93 -7.37 21.79 -9.12
CA ARG A 93 -6.81 21.36 -10.41
C ARG A 93 -6.99 19.86 -10.65
N ILE A 94 -7.53 19.14 -9.70
CA ILE A 94 -7.70 17.69 -9.75
C ILE A 94 -9.16 17.42 -10.09
N ASP A 95 -9.39 16.76 -11.22
CA ASP A 95 -10.73 16.32 -11.64
C ASP A 95 -11.08 14.96 -11.06
N GLU A 96 -10.06 14.07 -10.92
CA GLU A 96 -10.29 12.69 -10.48
C GLU A 96 -9.03 12.18 -9.78
N ILE A 97 -9.23 11.45 -8.66
CA ILE A 97 -8.19 10.70 -7.96
C ILE A 97 -8.49 9.22 -8.11
N GLN A 98 -7.54 8.47 -8.64
CA GLN A 98 -7.64 7.03 -8.78
C GLN A 98 -6.68 6.33 -7.82
N GLU A 99 -7.18 5.30 -7.15
CA GLU A 99 -6.41 4.41 -6.28
C GLU A 99 -6.27 3.01 -6.91
N PRO A 100 -5.17 2.29 -6.65
CA PRO A 100 -5.00 0.93 -7.14
C PRO A 100 -5.93 -0.02 -6.40
N TRP A 101 -6.52 -0.94 -7.16
CA TRP A 101 -7.40 -1.99 -6.66
C TRP A 101 -6.80 -3.38 -6.91
N ILE A 102 -7.14 -4.30 -6.04
CA ILE A 102 -6.77 -5.72 -6.13
C ILE A 102 -8.00 -6.59 -6.15
N GLU A 103 -7.89 -7.75 -6.79
CA GLU A 103 -8.76 -8.88 -6.56
C GLU A 103 -8.06 -9.83 -5.60
N ALA A 104 -8.69 -10.03 -4.45
CA ALA A 104 -8.19 -10.85 -3.35
C ALA A 104 -8.98 -12.15 -3.26
N THR A 105 -8.27 -13.26 -3.16
CA THR A 105 -8.85 -14.58 -2.90
C THR A 105 -8.47 -15.05 -1.51
N ILE A 106 -9.48 -15.29 -0.68
CA ILE A 106 -9.33 -15.73 0.71
C ILE A 106 -9.88 -17.15 0.83
N TYR A 107 -9.08 -18.06 1.37
CA TYR A 107 -9.52 -19.42 1.73
C TYR A 107 -9.53 -19.57 3.23
N TRP A 108 -10.61 -20.15 3.78
CA TRP A 108 -10.72 -20.37 5.24
C TRP A 108 -11.63 -21.54 5.57
N MET A 109 -11.72 -21.89 6.86
CA MET A 109 -12.69 -22.84 7.40
C MET A 109 -13.99 -22.13 7.82
N PHE A 110 -15.14 -22.79 7.74
CA PHE A 110 -16.49 -22.21 7.86
C PHE A 110 -16.74 -21.31 9.08
N GLU A 111 -16.07 -21.57 10.20
CA GLU A 111 -16.35 -20.91 11.49
C GLU A 111 -16.11 -19.40 11.49
N TYR A 112 -15.31 -18.87 10.57
CA TYR A 112 -14.85 -17.47 10.58
C TYR A 112 -15.50 -16.57 9.52
N LEU A 113 -16.49 -17.07 8.77
CA LEU A 113 -17.09 -16.36 7.64
C LEU A 113 -17.53 -14.94 7.97
N GLY A 114 -18.33 -14.78 9.05
CA GLY A 114 -18.88 -13.48 9.43
C GLY A 114 -17.82 -12.44 9.75
N SER A 115 -16.75 -12.84 10.45
CA SER A 115 -15.66 -11.97 10.82
C SER A 115 -14.80 -11.55 9.60
N ILE A 116 -14.58 -12.49 8.66
CA ILE A 116 -13.84 -12.21 7.42
C ILE A 116 -14.64 -11.29 6.51
N LEU A 117 -15.95 -11.53 6.33
CA LEU A 117 -16.82 -10.65 5.56
C LEU A 117 -16.82 -9.23 6.13
N LYS A 118 -16.95 -9.11 7.46
CA LYS A 118 -16.90 -7.81 8.13
C LYS A 118 -15.56 -7.11 7.90
N LEU A 119 -14.44 -7.82 8.05
CA LEU A 119 -13.12 -7.26 7.78
C LEU A 119 -13.02 -6.70 6.36
N CYS A 120 -13.47 -7.44 5.35
CA CYS A 120 -13.44 -6.98 3.96
C CYS A 120 -14.36 -5.78 3.72
N GLN A 121 -15.56 -5.75 4.34
CA GLN A 121 -16.49 -4.64 4.24
C GLN A 121 -15.95 -3.37 4.92
N ASP A 122 -15.38 -3.50 6.12
CA ASP A 122 -14.75 -2.39 6.84
C ASP A 122 -13.58 -1.76 6.06
N ARG A 123 -13.02 -2.51 5.09
CA ARG A 123 -11.95 -2.09 4.17
C ARG A 123 -12.46 -1.68 2.78
N ARG A 124 -13.67 -1.21 2.67
CA ARG A 124 -14.31 -0.75 1.43
C ARG A 124 -14.36 -1.82 0.33
N GLY A 125 -14.30 -3.10 0.71
CA GLY A 125 -14.28 -4.20 -0.24
C GLY A 125 -15.63 -4.46 -0.89
N VAL A 126 -15.57 -4.95 -2.12
CA VAL A 126 -16.73 -5.38 -2.91
C VAL A 126 -16.66 -6.89 -3.11
N GLN A 127 -17.65 -7.61 -2.57
CA GLN A 127 -17.74 -9.06 -2.73
C GLN A 127 -18.06 -9.45 -4.17
N LYS A 128 -17.25 -10.31 -4.74
CA LYS A 128 -17.47 -10.87 -6.09
C LYS A 128 -18.05 -12.26 -6.05
N GLN A 129 -17.45 -13.12 -5.24
CA GLN A 129 -17.84 -14.53 -5.22
C GLN A 129 -17.62 -15.14 -3.83
N LEU A 130 -18.53 -16.03 -3.46
CA LEU A 130 -18.40 -16.91 -2.31
C LEU A 130 -18.71 -18.33 -2.76
N THR A 131 -17.75 -19.22 -2.65
CA THR A 131 -17.86 -20.61 -3.09
C THR A 131 -17.42 -21.56 -1.97
N TYR A 132 -18.03 -22.72 -1.93
CA TYR A 132 -17.72 -23.76 -0.96
C TYR A 132 -17.18 -24.99 -1.69
N VAL A 133 -15.98 -25.40 -1.35
CA VAL A 133 -15.30 -26.54 -1.99
C VAL A 133 -14.69 -27.45 -0.91
N GLY A 134 -15.15 -28.68 -0.82
CA GLY A 134 -14.54 -29.73 0.01
C GLY A 134 -14.34 -29.37 1.49
N GLY A 135 -15.30 -28.66 2.13
CA GLY A 135 -15.22 -28.27 3.53
C GLY A 135 -14.45 -26.97 3.78
N ARG A 136 -13.97 -26.32 2.74
CA ARG A 136 -13.37 -24.98 2.78
C ARG A 136 -14.25 -23.98 2.05
N ALA A 137 -14.21 -22.75 2.47
CA ALA A 137 -14.84 -21.63 1.78
C ALA A 137 -13.77 -20.81 1.06
N GLN A 138 -14.12 -20.34 -0.13
CA GLN A 138 -13.34 -19.44 -0.95
C GLN A 138 -14.15 -18.16 -1.13
N LEU A 139 -13.54 -17.04 -0.84
CA LEU A 139 -14.11 -15.71 -0.99
C LEU A 139 -13.26 -14.90 -1.94
N VAL A 140 -13.89 -14.32 -2.95
CA VAL A 140 -13.24 -13.36 -3.86
C VAL A 140 -13.81 -11.98 -3.58
N TYR A 141 -12.91 -11.06 -3.29
CA TYR A 141 -13.21 -9.65 -3.01
C TYR A 141 -12.33 -8.74 -3.86
N GLU A 142 -12.91 -7.65 -4.32
CA GLU A 142 -12.14 -6.52 -4.81
C GLU A 142 -11.93 -5.53 -3.67
N LEU A 143 -10.71 -5.10 -3.45
CA LEU A 143 -10.29 -4.23 -2.35
C LEU A 143 -9.36 -3.13 -2.86
N PRO A 144 -9.44 -1.90 -2.32
CA PRO A 144 -8.40 -0.92 -2.52
C PRO A 144 -7.07 -1.42 -1.92
N LEU A 145 -5.99 -1.35 -2.68
CA LEU A 145 -4.69 -1.86 -2.23
C LEU A 145 -4.21 -1.15 -0.95
N ASN A 146 -4.48 0.14 -0.81
CA ASN A 146 -4.09 0.91 0.37
C ASN A 146 -4.73 0.39 1.68
N GLU A 147 -5.90 -0.22 1.59
CA GLU A 147 -6.59 -0.83 2.75
C GLU A 147 -5.97 -2.17 3.17
N VAL A 148 -5.14 -2.74 2.33
CA VAL A 148 -4.55 -4.08 2.51
C VAL A 148 -3.10 -4.03 2.96
N VAL A 149 -2.32 -3.07 2.46
CA VAL A 149 -0.85 -3.03 2.65
C VAL A 149 -0.41 -2.81 4.08
N PHE A 150 -1.25 -2.36 4.99
CA PHE A 150 -0.84 -2.05 6.36
C PHE A 150 -1.08 -3.20 7.35
N ASP A 151 -2.33 -3.51 7.69
CA ASP A 151 -2.66 -4.45 8.78
C ASP A 151 -3.70 -5.52 8.40
N PHE A 152 -4.16 -5.54 7.16
CA PHE A 152 -5.22 -6.45 6.73
C PHE A 152 -4.84 -7.92 6.92
N TYR A 153 -3.62 -8.29 6.53
CA TYR A 153 -3.16 -9.67 6.63
C TYR A 153 -3.07 -10.13 8.09
N ASP A 154 -2.53 -9.30 8.97
CA ASP A 154 -2.41 -9.61 10.40
C ASP A 154 -3.78 -9.75 11.05
N ARG A 155 -4.72 -8.87 10.70
CA ARG A 155 -6.11 -8.98 11.16
C ARG A 155 -6.79 -10.24 10.64
N LEU A 156 -6.61 -10.56 9.36
CA LEU A 156 -7.14 -11.77 8.76
C LEU A 156 -6.62 -13.02 9.47
N LYS A 157 -5.33 -13.08 9.74
CA LYS A 157 -4.70 -14.18 10.51
C LYS A 157 -5.23 -14.24 11.94
N SER A 158 -5.33 -13.10 12.61
CA SER A 158 -5.84 -13.04 13.98
C SER A 158 -7.28 -13.55 14.08
N ILE A 159 -8.20 -13.07 13.25
CA ILE A 159 -9.62 -13.47 13.32
C ILE A 159 -9.85 -14.90 12.87
N SER A 160 -9.00 -15.46 12.04
CA SER A 160 -9.07 -16.83 11.55
C SER A 160 -8.19 -17.81 12.36
N ARG A 161 -7.59 -17.37 13.45
CA ARG A 161 -6.61 -18.15 14.24
C ARG A 161 -5.49 -18.75 13.38
N GLY A 162 -5.07 -18.02 12.35
CA GLY A 162 -4.00 -18.43 11.43
C GLY A 162 -4.46 -19.33 10.26
N TYR A 163 -5.72 -19.76 10.23
CA TYR A 163 -6.20 -20.71 9.22
C TYR A 163 -6.52 -20.09 7.85
N ALA A 164 -6.82 -18.79 7.78
CA ALA A 164 -7.08 -18.14 6.50
C ALA A 164 -5.80 -17.98 5.69
N SER A 165 -5.88 -18.28 4.40
CA SER A 165 -4.86 -17.91 3.42
C SER A 165 -5.37 -16.77 2.55
N PHE A 166 -4.47 -15.95 2.07
CA PHE A 166 -4.75 -14.75 1.31
C PHE A 166 -3.80 -14.65 0.12
N ASP A 167 -4.37 -14.50 -1.05
CA ASP A 167 -3.64 -14.23 -2.27
C ASP A 167 -4.32 -13.10 -3.03
N TYR A 168 -3.57 -12.30 -3.79
CA TYR A 168 -4.16 -11.19 -4.54
C TYR A 168 -3.36 -10.85 -5.80
N HIS A 169 -4.02 -10.20 -6.73
CA HIS A 169 -3.40 -9.58 -7.88
C HIS A 169 -4.02 -8.20 -8.15
N GLN A 170 -3.25 -7.33 -8.78
CA GLN A 170 -3.74 -5.99 -9.12
C GLN A 170 -4.69 -6.05 -10.32
N ILE A 171 -5.78 -5.30 -10.23
CA ILE A 171 -6.81 -5.21 -11.28
C ILE A 171 -6.93 -3.80 -11.88
N GLY A 172 -5.97 -2.94 -11.62
CA GLY A 172 -5.90 -1.58 -12.15
C GLY A 172 -6.21 -0.51 -11.12
N HIS A 173 -6.53 0.69 -11.61
CA HIS A 173 -6.89 1.85 -10.78
C HIS A 173 -8.36 2.17 -10.98
N ARG A 174 -9.02 2.65 -9.92
CA ARG A 174 -10.40 3.12 -9.94
C ARG A 174 -10.51 4.45 -9.23
N GLU A 175 -11.44 5.27 -9.68
CA GLU A 175 -11.81 6.50 -9.00
C GLU A 175 -12.23 6.20 -7.56
N GLY A 176 -11.72 6.99 -6.62
CA GLY A 176 -12.05 6.93 -5.21
C GLY A 176 -12.42 8.31 -4.70
N ASP A 177 -13.37 8.36 -3.76
CA ASP A 177 -13.69 9.58 -3.02
C ASP A 177 -12.62 9.80 -1.94
N LEU A 178 -11.47 10.33 -2.38
CA LEU A 178 -10.27 10.49 -1.58
C LEU A 178 -9.99 11.97 -1.31
N VAL A 179 -9.55 12.25 -0.09
CA VAL A 179 -9.17 13.60 0.33
C VAL A 179 -7.76 13.62 0.91
N LYS A 180 -7.03 14.71 0.67
CA LYS A 180 -5.75 14.95 1.34
C LYS A 180 -5.99 15.32 2.79
N MET A 181 -5.49 14.51 3.71
CA MET A 181 -5.48 14.79 5.14
C MET A 181 -4.17 15.49 5.52
N SER A 182 -4.25 16.60 6.23
CA SER A 182 -3.10 17.26 6.82
C SER A 182 -3.14 17.08 8.33
N ILE A 183 -2.01 16.65 8.90
CA ILE A 183 -1.86 16.52 10.36
C ILE A 183 -1.22 17.80 10.87
N LEU A 184 -1.82 18.40 11.88
CA LEU A 184 -1.30 19.58 12.54
C LEU A 184 -0.86 19.23 13.96
N VAL A 185 0.33 19.65 14.34
CA VAL A 185 0.80 19.58 15.73
C VAL A 185 0.87 20.97 16.26
N ASN A 186 0.05 21.27 17.28
CA ASN A 186 -0.07 22.62 17.87
C ASN A 186 -0.36 23.74 16.84
N GLY A 187 -1.11 23.41 15.78
CA GLY A 187 -1.49 24.33 14.70
C GLY A 187 -0.53 24.40 13.53
N ASP A 188 0.65 23.82 13.63
CA ASP A 188 1.64 23.76 12.56
C ASP A 188 1.54 22.43 11.79
N PRO A 189 1.58 22.45 10.44
CA PRO A 189 1.58 21.24 9.63
C PRO A 189 2.87 20.44 9.82
N VAL A 190 2.74 19.14 9.93
CA VAL A 190 3.85 18.19 10.11
C VAL A 190 4.26 17.59 8.77
#